data_39587e0385658df9fa043d0afe483690
#
_entry.id   39587e0385658df9fa043d0afe483690
#
_cell.length_a   1.000
_cell.length_b   1.000
_cell.length_c   1.000
_cell.angle_alpha   90.00
_cell.angle_beta   90.00
_cell.angle_gamma   90.00
#
_symmetry.space_group_name_H-M   'P 1'
#
loop_
_entity.id
_entity.type
_entity.pdbx_description
1 polymer ?
#
loop_
_entity_poly.entity_id
_entity_poly.type
_entity_poly.pdbx_seq_one_letter_code
_entity_poly.pdbx_strand_id
1 'polypeptide(L)'
;MYGIAMTLTDSNIRDLAEYYATLKPTVGLTKDDYLELGRNIYRGGNMEIKMQACISCHGPNGQGNYAAAIPMLSGQHSQYTYQQLKNFQASVRSNDYNKMMRNIVHRMTDEEMKAVASYIEGLY
;
A
#
# COMPACT_ATOMS: atom_id res chain seq x y z
N MET A 1 -1.93 10.20 -16.09
CA MET A 1 -3.00 10.22 -15.04
C MET A 1 -3.28 11.62 -14.51
N TYR A 2 -2.26 12.44 -14.19
CA TYR A 2 -2.51 13.78 -13.61
C TYR A 2 -3.43 14.64 -14.50
N GLY A 3 -3.15 14.75 -15.80
CA GLY A 3 -3.98 15.54 -16.72
C GLY A 3 -5.45 15.07 -16.81
N ILE A 4 -5.68 13.75 -16.72
CA ILE A 4 -7.04 13.18 -16.69
C ILE A 4 -7.72 13.50 -15.36
N ALA A 5 -7.02 13.29 -14.24
CA ALA A 5 -7.58 13.52 -12.91
C ALA A 5 -8.00 14.96 -12.67
N MET A 6 -7.26 15.93 -13.23
CA MET A 6 -7.56 17.36 -13.12
C MET A 6 -8.84 17.79 -13.85
N THR A 7 -9.36 16.99 -14.77
CA THR A 7 -10.60 17.28 -15.50
C THR A 7 -11.84 16.69 -14.84
N LEU A 8 -11.66 15.85 -13.82
CA LEU A 8 -12.77 15.20 -13.11
C LEU A 8 -13.40 16.15 -12.09
N THR A 9 -14.73 16.18 -12.08
CA THR A 9 -15.49 16.80 -11.00
C THR A 9 -15.56 15.88 -9.78
N ASP A 10 -15.93 16.41 -8.62
CA ASP A 10 -16.15 15.60 -7.41
C ASP A 10 -17.22 14.52 -7.61
N SER A 11 -18.23 14.77 -8.46
CA SER A 11 -19.22 13.75 -8.81
C SER A 11 -18.59 12.64 -9.65
N ASN A 12 -17.81 13.00 -10.68
CA ASN A 12 -17.12 12.00 -11.50
C ASN A 12 -16.19 11.12 -10.65
N ILE A 13 -15.48 11.72 -9.67
CA ILE A 13 -14.59 10.96 -8.77
C ILE A 13 -15.38 9.96 -7.92
N ARG A 14 -16.55 10.38 -7.37
CA ARG A 14 -17.40 9.47 -6.59
C ARG A 14 -17.96 8.35 -7.45
N ASP A 15 -18.51 8.65 -8.61
CA ASP A 15 -19.11 7.68 -9.52
C ASP A 15 -18.07 6.64 -9.98
N LEU A 16 -16.85 7.09 -10.31
CA LEU A 16 -15.75 6.21 -10.66
C LEU A 16 -15.29 5.34 -9.46
N ALA A 17 -15.23 5.93 -8.27
CA ALA A 17 -14.85 5.19 -7.06
C ALA A 17 -15.86 4.07 -6.76
N GLU A 18 -17.16 4.36 -6.83
CA GLU A 18 -18.22 3.36 -6.67
C GLU A 18 -18.14 2.28 -7.74
N TYR A 19 -17.98 2.66 -9.01
CA TYR A 19 -17.82 1.69 -10.09
C TYR A 19 -16.63 0.75 -9.85
N TYR A 20 -15.45 1.28 -9.57
CA TYR A 20 -14.27 0.46 -9.30
C TYR A 20 -14.40 -0.40 -8.04
N ALA A 21 -15.15 0.06 -7.03
CA ALA A 21 -15.42 -0.72 -5.82
C ALA A 21 -16.27 -1.97 -6.09
N THR A 22 -17.02 -2.00 -7.19
CA THR A 22 -17.78 -3.21 -7.60
C THR A 22 -16.91 -4.29 -8.25
N LEU A 23 -15.74 -3.91 -8.74
CA LEU A 23 -14.84 -4.84 -9.43
C LEU A 23 -14.08 -5.69 -8.41
N LYS A 24 -14.01 -6.99 -8.68
CA LYS A 24 -13.21 -7.89 -7.85
C LYS A 24 -11.73 -7.71 -8.19
N PRO A 25 -10.86 -7.46 -7.20
CA PRO A 25 -9.42 -7.40 -7.44
C PRO A 25 -8.90 -8.78 -7.88
N THR A 26 -7.95 -8.79 -8.79
CA THR A 26 -7.21 -10.00 -9.13
C THR A 26 -6.08 -10.14 -8.14
N VAL A 27 -6.08 -11.22 -7.36
CA VAL A 27 -4.99 -11.53 -6.44
C VAL A 27 -3.85 -12.17 -7.23
N GLY A 28 -2.66 -11.61 -7.12
CA GLY A 28 -1.44 -12.16 -7.70
C GLY A 28 -0.81 -13.23 -6.81
N LEU A 29 0.46 -13.49 -7.05
CA LEU A 29 1.26 -14.42 -6.25
C LEU A 29 2.45 -13.71 -5.64
N THR A 30 2.71 -13.97 -4.36
CA THR A 30 3.95 -13.58 -3.71
C THR A 30 5.11 -14.39 -4.31
N LYS A 31 6.23 -13.74 -4.63
CA LYS A 31 7.45 -14.45 -5.03
C LYS A 31 8.06 -15.17 -3.84
N ASP A 32 8.49 -16.42 -4.03
CA ASP A 32 9.01 -17.27 -2.96
C ASP A 32 10.19 -16.60 -2.21
N ASP A 33 11.13 -15.99 -2.93
CA ASP A 33 12.29 -15.30 -2.34
C ASP A 33 11.90 -14.14 -1.41
N TYR A 34 10.71 -13.57 -1.59
CA TYR A 34 10.21 -12.43 -0.82
C TYR A 34 9.15 -12.81 0.22
N LEU A 35 8.70 -14.06 0.23
CA LEU A 35 7.57 -14.48 1.07
C LEU A 35 7.83 -14.26 2.56
N GLU A 36 8.96 -14.75 3.06
CA GLU A 36 9.26 -14.69 4.49
C GLU A 36 9.54 -13.26 4.94
N LEU A 37 10.42 -12.54 4.25
CA LEU A 37 10.75 -11.16 4.58
C LEU A 37 9.50 -10.27 4.47
N GLY A 38 8.75 -10.38 3.38
CA GLY A 38 7.54 -9.58 3.15
C GLY A 38 6.47 -9.83 4.20
N ARG A 39 6.25 -11.11 4.58
CA ARG A 39 5.34 -11.48 5.67
C ARG A 39 5.77 -10.89 7.00
N ASN A 40 7.05 -10.99 7.33
CA ASN A 40 7.58 -10.48 8.59
C ASN A 40 7.41 -8.96 8.68
N ILE A 41 7.74 -8.23 7.63
CA ILE A 41 7.53 -6.78 7.54
C ILE A 41 6.04 -6.42 7.65
N TYR A 42 5.19 -7.10 6.89
CA TYR A 42 3.76 -6.79 6.88
C TYR A 42 3.10 -7.02 8.24
N ARG A 43 3.40 -8.17 8.89
CA ARG A 43 2.75 -8.62 10.13
C ARG A 43 3.47 -8.17 11.39
N GLY A 44 4.79 -8.07 11.37
CA GLY A 44 5.62 -7.77 12.53
C GLY A 44 6.24 -6.38 12.53
N GLY A 45 6.36 -5.75 11.36
CA GLY A 45 7.14 -4.53 11.22
C GLY A 45 8.65 -4.79 11.31
N ASN A 46 9.40 -3.77 11.71
CA ASN A 46 10.83 -3.91 11.98
C ASN A 46 11.18 -3.11 13.25
N MET A 47 11.40 -3.82 14.35
CA MET A 47 11.66 -3.20 15.66
C MET A 47 13.01 -2.48 15.74
N GLU A 48 14.00 -2.92 14.98
CA GLU A 48 15.34 -2.30 14.97
C GLU A 48 15.28 -0.86 14.47
N ILE A 49 14.45 -0.61 13.45
CA ILE A 49 14.23 0.73 12.90
C ILE A 49 12.96 1.40 13.44
N LYS A 50 12.31 0.80 14.44
CA LYS A 50 11.05 1.27 15.04
C LYS A 50 9.93 1.47 14.02
N MET A 51 9.88 0.57 13.03
CA MET A 51 8.86 0.59 11.99
C MET A 51 7.65 -0.24 12.42
N GLN A 52 6.49 0.40 12.43
CA GLN A 52 5.22 -0.27 12.74
C GLN A 52 4.81 -1.22 11.61
N ALA A 53 4.18 -2.34 11.98
CA ALA A 53 3.67 -3.32 11.03
C ALA A 53 2.51 -2.77 10.18
N CYS A 54 2.49 -3.10 8.89
CA CYS A 54 1.45 -2.67 7.94
C CYS A 54 0.05 -3.15 8.36
N ILE A 55 -0.01 -4.37 8.93
CA ILE A 55 -1.24 -4.98 9.42
C ILE A 55 -2.00 -4.12 10.44
N SER A 56 -1.31 -3.29 11.22
CA SER A 56 -1.91 -2.45 12.26
C SER A 56 -2.95 -1.48 11.72
N CYS A 57 -2.74 -0.99 10.51
CA CYS A 57 -3.63 -0.05 9.85
C CYS A 57 -4.39 -0.71 8.69
N HIS A 58 -3.69 -1.47 7.85
CA HIS A 58 -4.27 -2.04 6.64
C HIS A 58 -5.01 -3.38 6.85
N GLY A 59 -4.98 -3.92 8.09
CA GLY A 59 -5.68 -5.15 8.46
C GLY A 59 -4.93 -6.43 8.06
N PRO A 60 -5.36 -7.59 8.59
CA PRO A 60 -4.64 -8.87 8.42
C PRO A 60 -4.60 -9.36 6.98
N ASN A 61 -5.62 -9.06 6.20
CA ASN A 61 -5.77 -9.42 4.79
C ASN A 61 -5.61 -8.20 3.85
N GLY A 62 -5.09 -7.09 4.33
CA GLY A 62 -4.87 -5.91 3.51
C GLY A 62 -6.14 -5.20 3.02
N GLN A 63 -7.27 -5.39 3.68
CA GLN A 63 -8.55 -4.82 3.24
C GLN A 63 -8.71 -3.33 3.58
N GLY A 64 -7.80 -2.80 4.40
CA GLY A 64 -7.86 -1.41 4.82
C GLY A 64 -8.98 -1.11 5.82
N ASN A 65 -9.26 0.17 5.99
CA ASN A 65 -10.37 0.65 6.81
C ASN A 65 -10.98 1.89 6.16
N TYR A 66 -12.14 1.72 5.56
CA TYR A 66 -12.83 2.80 4.86
C TYR A 66 -13.14 4.01 5.76
N ALA A 67 -13.64 3.75 6.98
CA ALA A 67 -13.99 4.82 7.92
C ALA A 67 -12.78 5.65 8.37
N ALA A 68 -11.59 5.05 8.39
CA ALA A 68 -10.34 5.72 8.72
C ALA A 68 -9.57 6.23 7.48
N ALA A 69 -10.14 6.14 6.29
CA ALA A 69 -9.51 6.45 5.01
C ALA A 69 -8.18 5.69 4.78
N ILE A 70 -8.07 4.48 5.31
CA ILE A 70 -6.93 3.59 5.10
C ILE A 70 -7.21 2.70 3.90
N PRO A 71 -6.43 2.79 2.82
CA PRO A 71 -6.73 2.08 1.59
C PRO A 71 -6.53 0.57 1.71
N MET A 72 -7.28 -0.15 0.91
CA MET A 72 -7.06 -1.57 0.65
C MET A 72 -5.73 -1.77 -0.08
N LEU A 73 -5.00 -2.79 0.32
CA LEU A 73 -3.73 -3.22 -0.29
C LEU A 73 -3.83 -4.61 -0.95
N SER A 74 -4.77 -5.45 -0.49
CA SER A 74 -4.97 -6.82 -0.96
C SER A 74 -4.95 -6.90 -2.49
N GLY A 75 -4.07 -7.73 -3.04
CA GLY A 75 -3.95 -7.96 -4.48
C GLY A 75 -3.41 -6.78 -5.30
N GLN A 76 -2.90 -5.73 -4.66
CA GLN A 76 -2.30 -4.61 -5.40
C GLN A 76 -0.99 -5.03 -6.05
N HIS A 77 -0.79 -4.66 -7.31
CA HIS A 77 0.42 -4.99 -8.06
C HIS A 77 1.69 -4.58 -7.31
N SER A 78 2.63 -5.52 -7.18
CA SER A 78 3.89 -5.31 -6.44
C SER A 78 4.70 -4.14 -6.97
N GLN A 79 4.76 -3.97 -8.28
CA GLN A 79 5.47 -2.84 -8.89
C GLN A 79 4.85 -1.49 -8.50
N TYR A 80 3.52 -1.40 -8.47
CA TYR A 80 2.83 -0.18 -8.05
C TYR A 80 3.06 0.09 -6.55
N THR A 81 2.87 -0.93 -5.71
CA THR A 81 3.08 -0.83 -4.26
C THR A 81 4.50 -0.38 -3.94
N TYR A 82 5.50 -1.03 -4.53
CA TYR A 82 6.91 -0.64 -4.38
C TYR A 82 7.15 0.82 -4.78
N GLN A 83 6.64 1.24 -5.93
CA GLN A 83 6.81 2.62 -6.38
C GLN A 83 6.14 3.62 -5.43
N GLN A 84 4.98 3.28 -4.86
CA GLN A 84 4.32 4.16 -3.88
C GLN A 84 5.10 4.26 -2.57
N LEU A 85 5.67 3.16 -2.08
CA LEU A 85 6.56 3.18 -0.91
C LEU A 85 7.78 4.08 -1.15
N LYS A 86 8.43 3.97 -2.31
CA LYS A 86 9.53 4.84 -2.73
C LYS A 86 9.10 6.32 -2.81
N ASN A 87 7.93 6.58 -3.37
CA ASN A 87 7.41 7.94 -3.47
C ASN A 87 7.13 8.56 -2.10
N PHE A 88 6.61 7.80 -1.15
CA PHE A 88 6.45 8.25 0.23
C PHE A 88 7.80 8.46 0.91
N GLN A 89 8.77 7.55 0.73
CA GLN A 89 10.11 7.67 1.30
C GLN A 89 10.81 8.95 0.82
N ALA A 90 10.71 9.25 -0.47
CA ALA A 90 11.27 10.44 -1.09
C ALA A 90 10.42 11.72 -0.88
N SER A 91 9.26 11.61 -0.20
CA SER A 91 8.28 12.70 -0.05
C SER A 91 7.72 13.26 -1.37
N VAL A 92 7.88 12.55 -2.48
CA VAL A 92 7.23 12.85 -3.77
C VAL A 92 5.72 12.65 -3.65
N ARG A 93 5.30 11.59 -2.95
CA ARG A 93 3.92 11.40 -2.48
C ARG A 93 3.83 11.86 -1.03
N SER A 94 2.95 12.84 -0.77
CA SER A 94 2.84 13.48 0.56
C SER A 94 1.38 13.72 1.00
N ASN A 95 0.44 12.99 0.39
CA ASN A 95 -0.99 13.10 0.70
C ASN A 95 -1.44 12.26 1.91
N ASP A 96 -0.49 11.74 2.67
CA ASP A 96 -0.73 10.95 3.87
C ASP A 96 -1.00 11.83 5.09
N TYR A 97 -2.10 11.55 5.79
CA TYR A 97 -2.48 12.28 6.99
C TYR A 97 -1.38 12.17 8.06
N ASN A 98 -0.99 13.31 8.64
CA ASN A 98 0.06 13.39 9.67
C ASN A 98 1.37 12.68 9.31
N LYS A 99 1.72 12.57 8.05
CA LYS A 99 2.93 11.88 7.55
C LYS A 99 3.00 10.40 7.97
N MET A 100 1.87 9.74 8.17
CA MET A 100 1.84 8.36 8.68
C MET A 100 2.66 7.41 7.80
N MET A 101 2.40 7.36 6.50
CA MET A 101 3.14 6.49 5.58
C MET A 101 4.60 6.91 5.44
N ARG A 102 4.87 8.20 5.35
CA ARG A 102 6.25 8.72 5.28
C ARG A 102 7.07 8.34 6.51
N ASN A 103 6.47 8.40 7.70
CA ASN A 103 7.14 8.00 8.95
C ASN A 103 7.42 6.49 9.03
N ILE A 104 6.56 5.67 8.42
CA ILE A 104 6.75 4.21 8.37
C ILE A 104 7.89 3.87 7.41
N VAL A 105 7.86 4.39 6.18
CA VAL A 105 8.77 3.95 5.12
C VAL A 105 10.14 4.61 5.12
N HIS A 106 10.35 5.70 5.87
CA HIS A 106 11.56 6.53 5.73
C HIS A 106 12.87 5.78 6.02
N ARG A 107 12.83 4.73 6.83
CA ARG A 107 14.00 3.89 7.18
C ARG A 107 14.01 2.53 6.49
N MET A 108 12.98 2.20 5.73
CA MET A 108 12.94 0.94 4.99
C MET A 108 14.05 0.87 3.96
N THR A 109 14.66 -0.29 3.87
CA THR A 109 15.58 -0.61 2.77
C THR A 109 14.80 -0.89 1.48
N ASP A 110 15.51 -0.82 0.36
CA ASP A 110 14.93 -1.13 -0.95
C ASP A 110 14.44 -2.59 -1.03
N GLU A 111 15.17 -3.50 -0.40
CA GLU A 111 14.82 -4.92 -0.32
C GLU A 111 13.56 -5.16 0.51
N GLU A 112 13.43 -4.53 1.67
CA GLU A 112 12.22 -4.60 2.49
C GLU A 112 10.99 -4.09 1.75
N MET A 113 11.12 -2.99 0.99
CA MET A 113 10.02 -2.46 0.18
C MET A 113 9.62 -3.41 -0.95
N LYS A 114 10.59 -4.05 -1.63
CA LYS A 114 10.30 -5.05 -2.66
C LYS A 114 9.63 -6.28 -2.08
N ALA A 115 10.11 -6.76 -0.94
CA ALA A 115 9.58 -7.94 -0.29
C ALA A 115 8.14 -7.73 0.19
N VAL A 116 7.86 -6.63 0.90
CA VAL A 116 6.51 -6.34 1.37
C VAL A 116 5.55 -6.05 0.21
N ALA A 117 6.02 -5.40 -0.87
CA ALA A 117 5.22 -5.17 -2.05
C ALA A 117 4.82 -6.49 -2.75
N SER A 118 5.76 -7.44 -2.87
CA SER A 118 5.47 -8.78 -3.39
C SER A 118 4.50 -9.56 -2.49
N TYR A 119 4.67 -9.46 -1.17
CA TYR A 119 3.76 -10.10 -0.21
C TYR A 119 2.32 -9.56 -0.34
N ILE A 120 2.16 -8.24 -0.49
CA ILE A 120 0.87 -7.56 -0.66
C ILE A 120 0.14 -8.03 -1.92
N GLU A 121 0.85 -8.28 -3.01
CA GLU A 121 0.27 -8.75 -4.28
C GLU A 121 -0.41 -10.13 -4.11
N GLY A 122 0.15 -10.99 -3.28
CA GLY A 122 -0.43 -12.30 -2.95
C GLY A 122 -1.30 -12.33 -1.69
N LEU A 123 -1.57 -11.19 -1.07
CA LEU A 123 -2.34 -11.11 0.17
C LEU A 123 -3.85 -11.08 -0.11
N TYR A 124 -4.64 -11.96 0.57
CA TYR A 124 -6.10 -12.07 0.43
C TYR A 124 -6.76 -12.54 1.74
#